data_c4a59be49dbaa61cb6bdc9afd9665163
#
_entry.id   c4a59be49dbaa61cb6bdc9afd9665163
#
_cell.length_a   1.000
_cell.length_b   1.000
_cell.length_c   1.000
_cell.angle_alpha   90.00
_cell.angle_beta   90.00
_cell.angle_gamma   90.00
#
_symmetry.space_group_name_H-M   'P 1'
#
loop_
_entity.id
_entity.type
_entity.pdbx_description
1 polymer ?
#
loop_
_entity_poly.entity_id
_entity_poly.type
_entity_poly.pdbx_seq_one_letter_code
_entity_poly.pdbx_strand_id
1 'polypeptide(L)'
;MESIRIIPEVPGFLSQSLSVEAWNTLFLVGQALVIFLVVVIVAALMIIYERRMLALWQDRYGPNRVGPWGSLQLVADMLKIFFKEDWTPKFADKFMFILAPAIAMFTALASFAIIPISPMLGVADWNIGILFFFAMAGMAVYAVMFGGWASE
;
A
#
# COMPACT_ATOMS: atom_id res chain seq x y z
N MET A 1 -6.71 27.51 9.42
CA MET A 1 -7.19 26.46 10.33
C MET A 1 -5.99 25.57 10.60
N GLU A 2 -5.43 25.71 11.77
CA GLU A 2 -4.30 24.87 12.23
C GLU A 2 -4.87 23.46 12.42
N SER A 3 -4.46 22.53 11.59
CA SER A 3 -4.85 21.12 11.75
C SER A 3 -4.26 20.67 13.08
N ILE A 4 -5.13 20.39 14.06
CA ILE A 4 -4.76 19.86 15.36
C ILE A 4 -4.28 18.43 15.14
N ARG A 5 -3.04 18.26 14.68
CA ARG A 5 -2.33 16.99 14.80
C ARG A 5 -1.94 16.85 16.25
N ILE A 6 -2.64 16.02 16.98
CA ILE A 6 -2.24 15.67 18.33
C ILE A 6 -1.09 14.67 18.21
N ILE A 7 0.13 15.22 18.06
CA ILE A 7 1.35 14.42 18.25
C ILE A 7 1.50 14.28 19.77
N PRO A 8 1.54 13.06 20.32
CA PRO A 8 1.71 12.88 21.76
C PRO A 8 3.05 13.45 22.22
N GLU A 9 3.06 14.05 23.39
CA GLU A 9 4.28 14.59 24.01
C GLU A 9 5.32 13.47 24.18
N VAL A 10 6.59 13.84 24.08
CA VAL A 10 7.71 12.89 24.27
C VAL A 10 7.60 12.28 25.66
N PRO A 11 7.49 10.96 25.81
CA PRO A 11 7.46 10.33 27.11
C PRO A 11 8.72 10.68 27.92
N GLY A 12 8.56 10.98 29.21
CA GLY A 12 9.65 11.46 30.06
C GLY A 12 10.90 10.56 30.10
N PHE A 13 10.74 9.26 29.88
CA PHE A 13 11.87 8.31 29.79
C PHE A 13 12.66 8.42 28.46
N LEU A 14 12.07 8.99 27.40
CA LEU A 14 12.71 9.18 26.08
C LEU A 14 13.20 10.62 25.88
N SER A 15 12.73 11.57 26.70
CA SER A 15 13.10 13.00 26.59
C SER A 15 14.60 13.27 26.79
N GLN A 16 15.32 12.34 27.42
CA GLN A 16 16.79 12.45 27.60
C GLN A 16 17.58 11.95 26.38
N SER A 17 16.99 11.14 25.51
CA SER A 17 17.68 10.48 24.39
C SER A 17 17.22 10.93 23.00
N LEU A 18 16.04 11.51 22.86
CA LEU A 18 15.44 11.90 21.60
C LEU A 18 15.09 13.39 21.60
N SER A 19 15.49 14.08 20.53
CA SER A 19 15.00 15.44 20.29
C SER A 19 13.50 15.40 19.92
N VAL A 20 12.78 16.47 20.20
CA VAL A 20 11.35 16.59 19.85
C VAL A 20 11.11 16.36 18.35
N GLU A 21 12.02 16.80 17.49
CA GLU A 21 11.96 16.59 16.04
C GLU A 21 12.09 15.12 15.67
N ALA A 22 13.02 14.40 16.29
CA ALA A 22 13.19 12.97 16.06
C ALA A 22 11.96 12.18 16.51
N TRP A 23 11.35 12.55 17.63
CA TRP A 23 10.10 11.95 18.10
C TRP A 23 8.96 12.17 17.12
N ASN A 24 8.77 13.40 16.67
CA ASN A 24 7.73 13.74 15.70
C ASN A 24 7.90 12.95 14.40
N THR A 25 9.12 12.83 13.91
CA THR A 25 9.43 12.06 12.69
C THR A 25 9.14 10.57 12.87
N LEU A 26 9.57 9.98 13.99
CA LEU A 26 9.29 8.58 14.31
C LEU A 26 7.79 8.31 14.43
N PHE A 27 7.05 9.22 15.06
CA PHE A 27 5.61 9.11 15.19
C PHE A 27 4.90 9.14 13.84
N LEU A 28 5.28 10.08 12.96
CA LEU A 28 4.72 10.17 11.61
C LEU A 28 5.04 8.94 10.76
N VAL A 29 6.27 8.44 10.83
CA VAL A 29 6.66 7.20 10.13
C VAL A 29 5.89 6.00 10.67
N GLY A 30 5.77 5.89 11.99
CA GLY A 30 4.97 4.84 12.63
C GLY A 30 3.51 4.87 12.20
N GLN A 31 2.92 6.07 12.17
CA GLN A 31 1.55 6.28 11.71
C GLN A 31 1.37 5.89 10.22
N ALA A 32 2.30 6.29 9.37
CA ALA A 32 2.28 5.92 7.95
C ALA A 32 2.38 4.40 7.75
N LEU A 33 3.23 3.72 8.53
CA LEU A 33 3.35 2.26 8.51
C LEU A 33 2.06 1.57 8.97
N VAL A 34 1.41 2.06 10.01
CA VAL A 34 0.12 1.51 10.47
C VAL A 34 -0.94 1.66 9.39
N ILE A 35 -1.06 2.83 8.78
CA ILE A 35 -1.99 3.07 7.68
C ILE A 35 -1.71 2.12 6.51
N PHE A 36 -0.46 2.00 6.12
CA PHE A 36 -0.02 1.09 5.06
C PHE A 36 -0.43 -0.36 5.35
N LEU A 37 -0.15 -0.86 6.57
CA LEU A 37 -0.52 -2.21 6.98
C LEU A 37 -2.03 -2.44 6.97
N VAL A 38 -2.81 -1.47 7.44
CA VAL A 38 -4.29 -1.56 7.41
C VAL A 38 -4.78 -1.66 5.97
N VAL A 39 -4.27 -0.83 5.06
CA VAL A 39 -4.64 -0.88 3.64
C VAL A 39 -4.30 -2.23 3.02
N VAL A 40 -3.10 -2.75 3.28
CA VAL A 40 -2.66 -4.06 2.78
C VAL A 40 -3.55 -5.18 3.31
N ILE A 41 -3.89 -5.17 4.61
CA ILE A 41 -4.78 -6.17 5.21
C ILE A 41 -6.18 -6.11 4.60
N VAL A 42 -6.74 -4.90 4.43
CA VAL A 42 -8.06 -4.74 3.80
C VAL A 42 -8.04 -5.23 2.36
N ALA A 43 -7.02 -4.85 1.56
CA ALA A 43 -6.87 -5.32 0.19
C ALA A 43 -6.79 -6.86 0.13
N ALA A 44 -6.04 -7.45 1.05
CA ALA A 44 -5.89 -8.88 1.20
C ALA A 44 -7.22 -9.59 1.51
N LEU A 45 -8.02 -9.04 2.42
CA LEU A 45 -9.35 -9.55 2.75
C LEU A 45 -10.31 -9.42 1.55
N MET A 46 -10.21 -8.34 0.77
CA MET A 46 -11.00 -8.14 -0.45
C MET A 46 -10.72 -9.22 -1.50
N ILE A 47 -9.46 -9.66 -1.65
CA ILE A 47 -9.11 -10.76 -2.57
C ILE A 47 -9.79 -12.08 -2.16
N ILE A 48 -9.83 -12.39 -0.87
CA ILE A 48 -10.55 -13.59 -0.38
C ILE A 48 -12.04 -13.46 -0.65
N TYR A 49 -12.61 -12.29 -0.39
CA TYR A 49 -14.02 -12.01 -0.63
C TYR A 49 -14.37 -12.16 -2.11
N GLU A 50 -13.60 -11.55 -3.01
CA GLU A 50 -13.77 -11.65 -4.46
C GLU A 50 -13.79 -13.12 -4.94
N ARG A 51 -12.77 -13.89 -4.55
CA ARG A 51 -12.69 -15.33 -4.92
C ARG A 51 -13.89 -16.14 -4.45
N ARG A 52 -14.46 -15.83 -3.27
CA ARG A 52 -15.66 -16.49 -2.76
C ARG A 52 -16.90 -16.08 -3.51
N MET A 53 -17.07 -14.80 -3.80
CA MET A 53 -18.21 -14.29 -4.55
C MET A 53 -18.25 -14.85 -5.96
N LEU A 54 -17.11 -14.85 -6.66
CA LEU A 54 -16.99 -15.45 -8.00
C LEU A 54 -17.29 -16.94 -7.99
N ALA A 55 -16.85 -17.67 -6.95
CA ALA A 55 -17.15 -19.09 -6.83
C ALA A 55 -18.65 -19.36 -6.63
N LEU A 56 -19.34 -18.55 -5.81
CA LEU A 56 -20.80 -18.66 -5.61
C LEU A 56 -21.57 -18.41 -6.92
N TRP A 57 -21.15 -17.43 -7.71
CA TRP A 57 -21.79 -17.17 -9.01
C TRP A 57 -21.56 -18.28 -10.04
N GLN A 58 -20.54 -19.11 -9.82
CA GLN A 58 -20.21 -20.27 -10.65
C GLN A 58 -20.68 -21.61 -10.05
N ASP A 59 -21.59 -21.57 -9.07
CA ASP A 59 -22.13 -22.75 -8.36
C ASP A 59 -21.04 -23.70 -7.82
N ARG A 60 -19.93 -23.13 -7.32
CA ARG A 60 -18.81 -23.89 -6.73
C ARG A 60 -18.34 -23.26 -5.42
N TYR A 61 -17.62 -24.04 -4.62
CA TYR A 61 -16.99 -23.52 -3.41
C TYR A 61 -15.70 -22.77 -3.76
N GLY A 62 -15.48 -21.61 -3.10
CA GLY A 62 -14.21 -20.90 -3.13
C GLY A 62 -13.11 -21.64 -2.37
N PRO A 63 -11.96 -20.98 -2.11
CA PRO A 63 -10.87 -21.55 -1.35
C PRO A 63 -11.35 -22.02 0.02
N ASN A 64 -11.20 -23.33 0.31
CA ASN A 64 -11.68 -23.93 1.56
C ASN A 64 -10.71 -24.92 2.21
N ARG A 65 -9.51 -25.16 1.62
CA ARG A 65 -8.58 -26.19 2.06
C ARG A 65 -7.45 -25.71 2.94
N VAL A 66 -6.98 -24.46 2.75
CA VAL A 66 -5.83 -23.92 3.49
C VAL A 66 -6.32 -23.16 4.72
N GLY A 67 -6.14 -23.74 5.90
CA GLY A 67 -6.65 -23.22 7.14
C GLY A 67 -8.17 -23.36 7.32
N PRO A 68 -8.73 -22.90 8.45
CA PRO A 68 -10.17 -22.95 8.67
C PRO A 68 -10.91 -22.17 7.57
N TRP A 69 -11.73 -22.89 6.80
CA TRP A 69 -12.56 -22.32 5.73
C TRP A 69 -11.75 -21.57 4.63
N GLY A 70 -10.48 -21.94 4.43
CA GLY A 70 -9.61 -21.29 3.43
C GLY A 70 -9.10 -19.91 3.85
N SER A 71 -9.16 -19.53 5.12
CA SER A 71 -8.72 -18.22 5.61
C SER A 71 -7.22 -17.97 5.44
N LEU A 72 -6.41 -19.03 5.51
CA LEU A 72 -4.94 -18.94 5.33
C LEU A 72 -4.50 -19.02 3.86
N GLN A 73 -5.42 -19.12 2.92
CA GLN A 73 -5.08 -19.18 1.49
C GLN A 73 -4.27 -17.96 1.04
N LEU A 74 -4.60 -16.79 1.58
CA LEU A 74 -3.88 -15.56 1.29
C LEU A 74 -2.42 -15.63 1.70
N VAL A 75 -2.15 -16.14 2.92
CA VAL A 75 -0.77 -16.31 3.42
C VAL A 75 0.01 -17.28 2.53
N ALA A 76 -0.63 -18.38 2.11
CA ALA A 76 -0.01 -19.35 1.20
C ALA A 76 0.30 -18.71 -0.17
N ASP A 77 -0.61 -17.89 -0.70
CA ASP A 77 -0.40 -17.19 -1.96
C ASP A 77 0.72 -16.14 -1.86
N MET A 78 0.79 -15.40 -0.75
CA MET A 78 1.89 -14.44 -0.50
C MET A 78 3.24 -15.15 -0.41
N LEU A 79 3.35 -16.23 0.37
CA LEU A 79 4.58 -17.01 0.47
C LEU A 79 5.01 -17.54 -0.91
N LYS A 80 4.07 -18.04 -1.71
CA LYS A 80 4.35 -18.50 -3.07
C LYS A 80 4.91 -17.39 -3.95
N ILE A 81 4.39 -16.17 -3.86
CA ILE A 81 4.85 -15.02 -4.64
C ILE A 81 6.27 -14.63 -4.22
N PHE A 82 6.55 -14.56 -2.90
CA PHE A 82 7.86 -14.18 -2.38
C PHE A 82 8.98 -15.16 -2.73
N PHE A 83 8.66 -16.46 -2.81
CA PHE A 83 9.64 -17.50 -3.15
C PHE A 83 9.64 -17.88 -4.64
N LYS A 84 8.83 -17.19 -5.47
CA LYS A 84 8.84 -17.41 -6.90
C LYS A 84 9.99 -16.67 -7.56
N GLU A 85 10.66 -17.33 -8.50
CA GLU A 85 11.71 -16.71 -9.30
C GLU A 85 11.16 -15.54 -10.11
N ASP A 86 11.90 -14.44 -10.10
CA ASP A 86 11.61 -13.27 -10.93
C ASP A 86 12.11 -13.54 -12.36
N TRP A 87 11.23 -13.34 -13.34
CA TRP A 87 11.53 -13.59 -14.73
C TRP A 87 11.24 -12.36 -15.59
N THR A 88 12.29 -11.87 -16.27
CA THR A 88 12.18 -10.78 -17.23
C THR A 88 12.37 -11.34 -18.64
N PRO A 89 11.48 -11.05 -19.60
CA PRO A 89 11.65 -11.47 -20.99
C PRO A 89 12.99 -10.99 -21.56
N LYS A 90 13.64 -11.83 -22.39
CA LYS A 90 14.97 -11.50 -22.94
C LYS A 90 14.99 -10.31 -23.89
N PHE A 91 13.86 -10.02 -24.51
CA PHE A 91 13.65 -8.90 -25.44
C PHE A 91 13.17 -7.61 -24.74
N ALA A 92 12.77 -7.69 -23.47
CA ALA A 92 12.29 -6.54 -22.71
C ALA A 92 13.43 -5.63 -22.26
N ASP A 93 13.20 -4.31 -22.28
CA ASP A 93 14.08 -3.35 -21.61
C ASP A 93 13.93 -3.51 -20.08
N LYS A 94 14.95 -4.12 -19.45
CA LYS A 94 14.94 -4.45 -18.03
C LYS A 94 14.71 -3.25 -17.12
N PHE A 95 15.29 -2.10 -17.49
CA PHE A 95 15.17 -0.91 -16.66
C PHE A 95 13.72 -0.40 -16.65
N MET A 96 13.11 -0.24 -17.82
CA MET A 96 11.72 0.21 -17.94
C MET A 96 10.73 -0.82 -17.40
N PHE A 97 11.02 -2.11 -17.59
CA PHE A 97 10.19 -3.21 -17.10
C PHE A 97 10.09 -3.23 -15.56
N ILE A 98 11.19 -2.94 -14.85
CA ILE A 98 11.20 -2.85 -13.39
C ILE A 98 10.65 -1.49 -12.90
N LEU A 99 10.91 -0.41 -13.65
CA LEU A 99 10.48 0.93 -13.28
C LEU A 99 8.95 1.08 -13.33
N ALA A 100 8.30 0.45 -14.30
CA ALA A 100 6.84 0.56 -14.48
C ALA A 100 6.04 0.14 -13.23
N PRO A 101 6.18 -1.07 -12.67
CA PRO A 101 5.48 -1.44 -11.44
C PRO A 101 5.93 -0.62 -10.23
N ALA A 102 7.18 -0.15 -10.19
CA ALA A 102 7.65 0.74 -9.12
C ALA A 102 6.91 2.08 -9.13
N ILE A 103 6.71 2.69 -10.31
CA ILE A 103 5.91 3.91 -10.44
C ILE A 103 4.46 3.65 -10.02
N ALA A 104 3.85 2.55 -10.47
CA ALA A 104 2.47 2.20 -10.11
C ALA A 104 2.31 2.08 -8.58
N MET A 105 3.22 1.37 -7.94
CA MET A 105 3.19 1.18 -6.49
C MET A 105 3.43 2.50 -5.74
N PHE A 106 4.41 3.30 -6.19
CA PHE A 106 4.72 4.60 -5.58
C PHE A 106 3.51 5.54 -5.66
N THR A 107 2.90 5.69 -6.84
CA THR A 107 1.75 6.60 -7.03
C THR A 107 0.53 6.16 -6.23
N ALA A 108 0.27 4.86 -6.16
CA ALA A 108 -0.81 4.31 -5.34
C ALA A 108 -0.57 4.61 -3.85
N LEU A 109 0.61 4.30 -3.32
CA LEU A 109 0.95 4.54 -1.91
C LEU A 109 0.97 6.03 -1.57
N ALA A 110 1.53 6.88 -2.44
CA ALA A 110 1.56 8.32 -2.26
C ALA A 110 0.15 8.93 -2.18
N SER A 111 -0.81 8.39 -2.93
CA SER A 111 -2.21 8.82 -2.88
C SER A 111 -2.85 8.59 -1.50
N PHE A 112 -2.47 7.54 -0.79
CA PHE A 112 -2.97 7.28 0.57
C PHE A 112 -2.46 8.26 1.63
N ALA A 113 -1.34 8.94 1.37
CA ALA A 113 -0.78 9.91 2.32
C ALA A 113 -1.71 11.09 2.60
N ILE A 114 -2.63 11.40 1.68
CA ILE A 114 -3.55 12.55 1.78
C ILE A 114 -4.91 12.15 2.31
N ILE A 115 -5.25 10.86 2.27
CA ILE A 115 -6.57 10.39 2.70
C ILE A 115 -6.67 10.49 4.22
N PRO A 116 -7.55 11.35 4.77
CA PRO A 116 -7.76 11.42 6.21
C PRO A 116 -8.60 10.23 6.64
N ILE A 117 -7.99 9.26 7.31
CA ILE A 117 -8.70 8.09 7.85
C ILE A 117 -9.50 8.49 9.10
N SER A 118 -8.96 9.40 9.89
CA SER A 118 -9.59 9.94 11.10
C SER A 118 -9.07 11.37 11.33
N PRO A 119 -9.76 12.21 12.12
CA PRO A 119 -9.27 13.54 12.49
C PRO A 119 -7.87 13.53 13.13
N MET A 120 -7.48 12.41 13.74
CA MET A 120 -6.18 12.21 14.38
C MET A 120 -5.21 11.36 13.55
N LEU A 121 -5.69 10.66 12.52
CA LEU A 121 -4.95 9.70 11.70
C LEU A 121 -4.89 10.19 10.25
N GLY A 122 -3.92 11.02 9.95
CA GLY A 122 -3.58 11.48 8.60
C GLY A 122 -2.08 11.66 8.49
N VAL A 123 -1.47 11.29 7.38
CA VAL A 123 -0.03 11.45 7.16
C VAL A 123 0.29 12.86 6.70
N ALA A 124 -0.47 13.40 5.76
CA ALA A 124 -0.27 14.72 5.19
C ALA A 124 -1.59 15.51 5.15
N ASP A 125 -1.54 16.76 5.57
CA ASP A 125 -2.65 17.70 5.48
C ASP A 125 -2.19 18.90 4.67
N TRP A 126 -2.43 18.83 3.36
CA TRP A 126 -2.02 19.89 2.44
C TRP A 126 -3.24 20.62 1.88
N ASN A 127 -3.16 21.94 1.84
CA ASN A 127 -4.23 22.78 1.25
C ASN A 127 -4.53 22.42 -0.21
N ILE A 128 -3.56 21.84 -0.92
CA ILE A 128 -3.65 21.39 -2.32
C ILE A 128 -3.74 19.87 -2.46
N GLY A 129 -4.20 19.16 -1.42
CA GLY A 129 -4.24 17.70 -1.38
C GLY A 129 -4.97 17.07 -2.57
N ILE A 130 -6.11 17.65 -2.98
CA ILE A 130 -6.85 17.16 -4.16
C ILE A 130 -6.01 17.24 -5.45
N LEU A 131 -5.28 18.33 -5.65
CA LEU A 131 -4.41 18.48 -6.82
C LEU A 131 -3.28 17.44 -6.82
N PHE A 132 -2.72 17.17 -5.66
CA PHE A 132 -1.71 16.12 -5.51
C PHE A 132 -2.29 14.74 -5.83
N PHE A 133 -3.51 14.44 -5.34
CA PHE A 133 -4.19 13.18 -5.66
C PHE A 133 -4.36 13.00 -7.18
N PHE A 134 -4.84 14.03 -7.88
CA PHE A 134 -4.98 13.98 -9.33
C PHE A 134 -3.63 13.87 -10.06
N ALA A 135 -2.58 14.51 -9.55
CA ALA A 135 -1.23 14.36 -10.10
C ALA A 135 -0.74 12.92 -9.97
N MET A 136 -0.93 12.28 -8.81
CA MET A 136 -0.55 10.87 -8.61
C MET A 136 -1.38 9.93 -9.50
N ALA A 137 -2.69 10.17 -9.62
CA ALA A 137 -3.56 9.41 -10.52
C ALA A 137 -3.13 9.54 -11.99
N GLY A 138 -2.74 10.74 -12.42
CA GLY A 138 -2.18 10.97 -13.75
C GLY A 138 -0.85 10.24 -13.97
N MET A 139 0.03 10.25 -12.97
CA MET A 139 1.31 9.53 -13.04
C MET A 139 1.14 8.00 -13.12
N ALA A 140 0.08 7.44 -12.57
CA ALA A 140 -0.20 6.00 -12.66
C ALA A 140 -0.37 5.53 -14.12
N VAL A 141 -0.84 6.40 -15.02
CA VAL A 141 -0.97 6.09 -16.45
C VAL A 141 0.39 5.83 -17.10
N TYR A 142 1.44 6.56 -16.68
CA TYR A 142 2.80 6.34 -17.20
C TYR A 142 3.35 4.95 -16.84
N ALA A 143 2.97 4.41 -15.69
CA ALA A 143 3.35 3.05 -15.31
C ALA A 143 2.82 2.01 -16.32
N VAL A 144 1.57 2.16 -16.74
CA VAL A 144 0.96 1.27 -17.75
C VAL A 144 1.64 1.44 -19.11
N MET A 145 1.90 2.69 -19.53
CA MET A 145 2.58 2.97 -20.79
C MET A 145 4.00 2.39 -20.82
N PHE A 146 4.79 2.61 -19.77
CA PHE A 146 6.16 2.07 -19.69
C PHE A 146 6.18 0.55 -19.63
N GLY A 147 5.22 -0.07 -18.91
CA GLY A 147 5.08 -1.52 -18.86
C GLY A 147 4.75 -2.12 -20.23
N GLY A 148 3.84 -1.49 -20.97
CA GLY A 148 3.52 -1.89 -22.34
C GLY A 148 4.70 -1.72 -23.29
N TRP A 149 5.36 -0.57 -23.27
CA TRP A 149 6.50 -0.28 -24.14
C TRP A 149 7.71 -1.19 -23.82
N ALA A 150 7.97 -1.46 -22.56
CA ALA A 150 9.11 -2.29 -22.15
C ALA A 150 8.94 -3.77 -22.51
N SER A 151 7.71 -4.22 -22.79
CA SER A 151 7.38 -5.61 -23.11
C SER A 151 7.37 -5.91 -24.63
N GLU A 152 7.58 -4.93 -25.46
CA GLU A 152 7.72 -5.05 -26.92
C GLU A 152 9.15 -5.45 -27.31
#